data_a8995a485ac8767964f27427e61bf6ff
#
_entry.id   a8995a485ac8767964f27427e61bf6ff
#
_cell.length_a   1.000
_cell.length_b   1.000
_cell.length_c   1.000
_cell.angle_alpha   90.00
_cell.angle_beta   90.00
_cell.angle_gamma   90.00
#
_symmetry.space_group_name_H-M   'P 1'
#
loop_
_entity.id
_entity.type
_entity.pdbx_description
1 polymer ?
#
loop_
_entity_poly.entity_id
_entity_poly.type
_entity_poly.pdbx_seq_one_letter_code
_entity_poly.pdbx_strand_id
1 'polypeptide(L)'
;GEEGSRYVDGVNSKILNILQSLKNATLGYLSLNRTTDTLSGGELQRVKIAIELNNYYKNLLYILDEPSCGLHPYNNHQIMQLIKNLKEKNNTIIISEHNNLYLKNSDYQIELGYGSGFDGGNIIFQGYKDEYSNNEIVYRKKIPFSIQNSIELIGVNINNVVNQNFTIPLNCLVLISGVSGCGKSSLIHKALVPLGK
;
A
#
# COMPACT_ATOMS: atom_id res chain seq x y z
N GLY A 1 -7.30 11.81 -42.78
CA GLY A 1 -7.52 10.48 -43.03
C GLY A 1 -7.76 9.62 -41.78
N GLU A 2 -8.01 8.35 -41.97
CA GLU A 2 -8.34 7.36 -40.93
C GLU A 2 -7.24 7.17 -39.86
N GLU A 3 -5.97 7.35 -40.18
CA GLU A 3 -4.86 7.28 -39.21
C GLU A 3 -4.92 8.41 -38.18
N GLY A 4 -5.27 9.62 -38.59
CA GLY A 4 -5.42 10.76 -37.66
C GLY A 4 -6.57 10.55 -36.69
N SER A 5 -7.68 9.96 -37.13
CA SER A 5 -8.83 9.63 -36.27
C SER A 5 -8.45 8.59 -35.19
N ARG A 6 -7.77 7.51 -35.58
CA ARG A 6 -7.31 6.46 -34.63
C ARG A 6 -6.34 6.97 -33.57
N TYR A 7 -5.48 7.93 -33.93
CA TYR A 7 -4.58 8.57 -32.96
C TYR A 7 -5.36 9.43 -31.96
N VAL A 8 -6.30 10.22 -32.41
CA VAL A 8 -7.14 11.05 -31.55
C VAL A 8 -7.98 10.20 -30.60
N ASP A 9 -8.58 9.11 -31.09
CA ASP A 9 -9.37 8.18 -30.29
C ASP A 9 -8.50 7.47 -29.23
N GLY A 10 -7.27 7.10 -29.58
CA GLY A 10 -6.32 6.51 -28.63
C GLY A 10 -5.88 7.47 -27.51
N VAL A 11 -5.67 8.75 -27.82
CA VAL A 11 -5.33 9.77 -26.83
C VAL A 11 -6.53 10.08 -25.94
N ASN A 12 -7.72 10.24 -26.51
CA ASN A 12 -8.94 10.50 -25.76
C ASN A 12 -9.25 9.35 -24.78
N SER A 13 -9.09 8.11 -25.20
CA SER A 13 -9.32 6.94 -24.33
C SER A 13 -8.35 6.93 -23.13
N LYS A 14 -7.07 7.26 -23.33
CA LYS A 14 -6.08 7.35 -22.24
C LYS A 14 -6.45 8.46 -21.24
N ILE A 15 -6.83 9.63 -21.73
CA ILE A 15 -7.25 10.75 -20.88
C ILE A 15 -8.48 10.35 -20.05
N LEU A 16 -9.49 9.75 -20.67
CA LEU A 16 -10.70 9.29 -19.99
C LEU A 16 -10.38 8.25 -18.91
N ASN A 17 -9.49 7.30 -19.19
CA ASN A 17 -9.08 6.29 -18.21
C ASN A 17 -8.38 6.92 -17.00
N ILE A 18 -7.50 7.89 -17.20
CA ILE A 18 -6.84 8.61 -16.10
C ILE A 18 -7.86 9.38 -15.28
N LEU A 19 -8.77 10.13 -15.92
CA LEU A 19 -9.81 10.88 -15.24
C LEU A 19 -10.75 9.96 -14.42
N GLN A 20 -11.11 8.81 -14.98
CA GLN A 20 -11.91 7.82 -14.26
C GLN A 20 -11.16 7.23 -13.07
N SER A 21 -9.86 6.96 -13.20
CA SER A 21 -9.02 6.49 -12.10
C SER A 21 -8.89 7.52 -10.98
N LEU A 22 -8.74 8.80 -11.32
CA LEU A 22 -8.75 9.90 -10.35
C LEU A 22 -10.09 10.00 -9.61
N LYS A 23 -11.21 9.87 -10.33
CA LYS A 23 -12.55 9.83 -9.73
C LYS A 23 -12.70 8.64 -8.78
N ASN A 24 -12.24 7.46 -9.20
CA ASN A 24 -12.26 6.24 -8.36
C ASN A 24 -11.34 6.36 -7.14
N ALA A 25 -10.27 7.18 -7.24
CA ALA A 25 -9.40 7.53 -6.11
C ALA A 25 -10.01 8.61 -5.19
N THR A 26 -11.30 8.90 -5.32
CA THR A 26 -12.02 9.91 -4.53
C THR A 26 -11.52 11.35 -4.72
N LEU A 27 -10.93 11.64 -5.86
CA LEU A 27 -10.36 12.96 -6.20
C LEU A 27 -11.24 13.76 -7.19
N GLY A 28 -12.48 13.35 -7.43
CA GLY A 28 -13.39 13.99 -8.39
C GLY A 28 -13.76 15.44 -8.04
N TYR A 29 -13.47 15.91 -6.83
CA TYR A 29 -13.68 17.29 -6.41
C TYR A 29 -12.51 18.22 -6.76
N LEU A 30 -11.35 17.66 -7.15
CA LEU A 30 -10.18 18.45 -7.50
C LEU A 30 -10.32 19.06 -8.90
N SER A 31 -9.90 20.29 -9.02
CA SER A 31 -9.75 20.93 -10.33
C SER A 31 -8.45 20.47 -11.01
N LEU A 32 -8.50 20.18 -12.31
CA LEU A 32 -7.35 19.68 -13.07
C LEU A 32 -6.21 20.70 -13.21
N ASN A 33 -6.47 21.97 -13.00
CA ASN A 33 -5.44 23.01 -13.02
C ASN A 33 -4.80 23.25 -11.66
N ARG A 34 -5.19 22.48 -10.63
CA ARG A 34 -4.60 22.58 -9.30
C ARG A 34 -3.18 22.03 -9.30
N THR A 35 -2.23 22.78 -8.78
CA THR A 35 -0.82 22.42 -8.72
C THR A 35 -0.57 21.38 -7.62
N THR A 36 0.38 20.48 -7.83
CA THR A 36 0.63 19.34 -6.92
C THR A 36 1.16 19.74 -5.55
N ASP A 37 1.83 20.89 -5.44
CA ASP A 37 2.32 21.48 -4.19
C ASP A 37 1.19 21.95 -3.26
N THR A 38 -0.01 22.16 -3.80
CA THR A 38 -1.19 22.52 -3.01
C THR A 38 -2.00 21.35 -2.53
N LEU A 39 -1.66 20.12 -2.94
CA LEU A 39 -2.33 18.89 -2.52
C LEU A 39 -1.88 18.48 -1.12
N SER A 40 -2.80 17.95 -0.31
CA SER A 40 -2.44 17.26 0.91
C SER A 40 -1.65 15.98 0.60
N GLY A 41 -0.88 15.48 1.57
CA GLY A 41 -0.10 14.24 1.40
C GLY A 41 -0.96 13.06 0.95
N GLY A 42 -2.15 12.89 1.53
CA GLY A 42 -3.11 11.86 1.13
C GLY A 42 -3.68 12.06 -0.28
N GLU A 43 -3.98 13.30 -0.69
CA GLU A 43 -4.42 13.60 -2.06
C GLU A 43 -3.32 13.25 -3.07
N LEU A 44 -2.08 13.68 -2.81
CA LEU A 44 -0.95 13.39 -3.68
C LEU A 44 -0.69 11.89 -3.81
N GLN A 45 -0.79 11.14 -2.71
CA GLN A 45 -0.65 9.69 -2.73
C GLN A 45 -1.73 9.03 -3.58
N ARG A 46 -2.99 9.46 -3.45
CA ARG A 46 -4.10 8.93 -4.26
C ARG A 46 -3.96 9.28 -5.75
N VAL A 47 -3.47 10.48 -6.08
CA VAL A 47 -3.12 10.85 -7.46
C VAL A 47 -2.09 9.86 -8.02
N LYS A 48 -1.02 9.57 -7.28
CA LYS A 48 0.01 8.62 -7.70
C LYS A 48 -0.57 7.22 -7.93
N ILE A 49 -1.40 6.69 -7.01
CA ILE A 49 -2.07 5.40 -7.17
C ILE A 49 -2.93 5.38 -8.44
N ALA A 50 -3.74 6.44 -8.67
CA ALA A 50 -4.61 6.54 -9.84
C ALA A 50 -3.82 6.54 -11.17
N ILE A 51 -2.66 7.20 -11.21
CA ILE A 51 -1.78 7.21 -12.37
C ILE A 51 -1.16 5.82 -12.59
N GLU A 52 -0.64 5.19 -11.55
CA GLU A 52 0.00 3.87 -11.63
C GLU A 52 -0.95 2.76 -12.09
N LEU A 53 -2.24 2.88 -11.79
CA LEU A 53 -3.25 1.94 -12.30
C LEU A 53 -3.36 1.94 -13.83
N ASN A 54 -3.03 3.04 -14.49
CA ASN A 54 -3.04 3.17 -15.95
C ASN A 54 -1.74 2.71 -16.59
N ASN A 55 -0.69 2.43 -15.80
CA ASN A 55 0.57 1.89 -16.28
C ASN A 55 0.50 0.36 -16.41
N TYR A 56 1.24 -0.17 -17.38
CA TYR A 56 1.34 -1.62 -17.63
C TYR A 56 2.51 -2.27 -16.87
N TYR A 57 3.12 -1.56 -15.93
CA TYR A 57 4.25 -2.09 -15.16
C TYR A 57 3.82 -3.24 -14.26
N LYS A 58 4.71 -4.24 -14.17
CA LYS A 58 4.56 -5.43 -13.33
C LYS A 58 5.83 -5.64 -12.51
N ASN A 59 5.73 -6.44 -11.46
CA ASN A 59 6.84 -6.78 -10.57
C ASN A 59 7.45 -5.54 -9.89
N LEU A 60 6.66 -4.51 -9.64
CA LEU A 60 7.05 -3.33 -8.89
C LEU A 60 6.74 -3.51 -7.40
N LEU A 61 7.49 -2.78 -6.58
CA LEU A 61 7.25 -2.60 -5.16
C LEU A 61 6.62 -1.22 -4.91
N TYR A 62 5.39 -1.21 -4.43
CA TYR A 62 4.69 0.00 -3.99
C TYR A 62 4.71 0.08 -2.47
N ILE A 63 5.05 1.23 -1.94
CA ILE A 63 5.08 1.51 -0.50
C ILE A 63 4.11 2.66 -0.22
N LEU A 64 3.09 2.39 0.59
CA LEU A 64 2.02 3.32 0.92
C LEU A 64 1.99 3.54 2.44
N ASP A 65 2.24 4.76 2.88
CA ASP A 65 2.17 5.13 4.30
C ASP A 65 0.83 5.82 4.58
N GLU A 66 0.01 5.19 5.44
CA GLU A 66 -1.32 5.64 5.86
C GLU A 66 -2.24 6.09 4.71
N PRO A 67 -2.52 5.25 3.69
CA PRO A 67 -3.32 5.64 2.52
C PRO A 67 -4.78 6.00 2.87
N SER A 68 -5.26 5.64 4.05
CA SER A 68 -6.59 6.02 4.56
C SER A 68 -6.63 7.41 5.21
N CYS A 69 -5.49 8.04 5.40
CA CYS A 69 -5.40 9.32 6.11
C CYS A 69 -6.29 10.39 5.47
N GLY A 70 -7.12 11.03 6.30
CA GLY A 70 -8.04 12.10 5.87
C GLY A 70 -9.24 11.61 5.03
N LEU A 71 -9.48 10.30 4.93
CA LEU A 71 -10.62 9.76 4.21
C LEU A 71 -11.80 9.42 5.12
N HIS A 72 -13.01 9.72 4.62
CA HIS A 72 -14.21 9.15 5.19
C HIS A 72 -14.20 7.61 5.06
N PRO A 73 -14.70 6.83 6.04
CA PRO A 73 -14.71 5.36 5.98
C PRO A 73 -15.28 4.77 4.68
N TYR A 74 -16.31 5.39 4.12
CA TYR A 74 -16.89 4.98 2.84
C TYR A 74 -15.87 5.03 1.67
N ASN A 75 -15.00 6.03 1.65
CA ASN A 75 -14.00 6.20 0.59
C ASN A 75 -12.83 5.23 0.72
N ASN A 76 -12.58 4.68 1.90
CA ASN A 76 -11.53 3.70 2.13
C ASN A 76 -11.73 2.41 1.32
N HIS A 77 -12.99 1.98 1.10
CA HIS A 77 -13.28 0.82 0.25
C HIS A 77 -12.86 1.04 -1.20
N GLN A 78 -13.02 2.25 -1.73
CA GLN A 78 -12.60 2.58 -3.09
C GLN A 78 -11.08 2.53 -3.21
N ILE A 79 -10.35 3.11 -2.26
CA ILE A 79 -8.88 3.06 -2.24
C ILE A 79 -8.38 1.62 -2.10
N MET A 80 -9.00 0.82 -1.22
CA MET A 80 -8.64 -0.59 -1.08
C MET A 80 -8.85 -1.36 -2.40
N GLN A 81 -9.91 -1.08 -3.16
CA GLN A 81 -10.13 -1.71 -4.46
C GLN A 81 -9.04 -1.32 -5.47
N LEU A 82 -8.62 -0.05 -5.49
CA LEU A 82 -7.52 0.39 -6.35
C LEU A 82 -6.20 -0.31 -5.99
N ILE A 83 -5.92 -0.47 -4.71
CA ILE A 83 -4.74 -1.20 -4.21
C ILE A 83 -4.78 -2.67 -4.63
N LYS A 84 -5.94 -3.32 -4.55
CA LYS A 84 -6.11 -4.69 -5.04
C LYS A 84 -5.84 -4.80 -6.54
N ASN A 85 -6.34 -3.87 -7.33
CA ASN A 85 -6.11 -3.84 -8.76
C ASN A 85 -4.61 -3.67 -9.11
N LEU A 86 -3.85 -2.90 -8.30
CA LEU A 86 -2.40 -2.82 -8.44
C LEU A 86 -1.73 -4.17 -8.13
N LYS A 87 -2.16 -4.86 -7.08
CA LYS A 87 -1.64 -6.17 -6.69
C LYS A 87 -1.87 -7.21 -7.80
N GLU A 88 -3.07 -7.23 -8.42
CA GLU A 88 -3.43 -8.17 -9.49
C GLU A 88 -2.53 -8.08 -10.73
N LYS A 89 -1.76 -7.00 -10.86
CA LYS A 89 -0.73 -6.83 -11.89
C LYS A 89 0.62 -7.49 -11.54
N ASN A 90 0.66 -8.44 -10.58
CA ASN A 90 1.88 -9.07 -10.05
C ASN A 90 2.83 -8.08 -9.38
N ASN A 91 2.28 -7.08 -8.68
CA ASN A 91 3.06 -6.15 -7.88
C ASN A 91 3.08 -6.57 -6.41
N THR A 92 4.13 -6.16 -5.70
CA THR A 92 4.21 -6.23 -4.24
C THR A 92 3.78 -4.89 -3.67
N ILE A 93 2.89 -4.90 -2.68
CA ILE A 93 2.40 -3.66 -2.06
C ILE A 93 2.60 -3.75 -0.56
N ILE A 94 3.31 -2.80 0.00
CA ILE A 94 3.51 -2.64 1.44
C ILE A 94 2.70 -1.44 1.90
N ILE A 95 1.86 -1.65 2.91
CA ILE A 95 1.01 -0.60 3.49
C ILE A 95 1.30 -0.49 4.98
N SER A 96 1.56 0.73 5.46
CA SER A 96 1.50 1.05 6.89
C SER A 96 0.08 1.52 7.21
N GLU A 97 -0.64 0.78 8.03
CA GLU A 97 -2.02 1.11 8.39
C GLU A 97 -2.44 0.45 9.72
N HIS A 98 -3.46 1.04 10.35
CA HIS A 98 -4.09 0.51 11.55
C HIS A 98 -5.60 0.24 11.37
N ASN A 99 -6.14 0.53 10.20
CA ASN A 99 -7.55 0.38 9.89
C ASN A 99 -7.90 -1.09 9.58
N ASN A 100 -8.95 -1.60 10.24
CA ASN A 100 -9.43 -2.99 10.09
C ASN A 100 -9.76 -3.40 8.65
N LEU A 101 -10.11 -2.45 7.77
CA LEU A 101 -10.36 -2.74 6.36
C LEU A 101 -9.09 -3.27 5.67
N TYR A 102 -7.95 -2.67 5.96
CA TYR A 102 -6.65 -3.07 5.40
C TYR A 102 -6.15 -4.36 6.03
N LEU A 103 -6.33 -4.52 7.36
CA LEU A 103 -6.06 -5.77 8.06
C LEU A 103 -6.80 -6.95 7.43
N LYS A 104 -8.11 -6.78 7.14
CA LYS A 104 -8.95 -7.83 6.53
C LYS A 104 -8.58 -8.17 5.09
N ASN A 105 -7.94 -7.29 4.37
CA ASN A 105 -7.67 -7.43 2.93
C ASN A 105 -6.19 -7.65 2.60
N SER A 106 -5.29 -7.62 3.59
CA SER A 106 -3.88 -7.98 3.40
C SER A 106 -3.70 -9.48 3.27
N ASP A 107 -2.63 -9.90 2.60
CA ASP A 107 -2.21 -11.31 2.51
C ASP A 107 -1.24 -11.66 3.64
N TYR A 108 -0.33 -10.74 3.96
CA TYR A 108 0.72 -10.88 4.95
C TYR A 108 0.70 -9.70 5.91
N GLN A 109 0.95 -9.93 7.17
CA GLN A 109 0.91 -8.91 8.22
C GLN A 109 2.20 -8.90 9.02
N ILE A 110 2.66 -7.70 9.34
CA ILE A 110 3.75 -7.42 10.27
C ILE A 110 3.19 -6.45 11.31
N GLU A 111 3.08 -6.90 12.55
CA GLU A 111 2.60 -6.08 13.65
C GLU A 111 3.76 -5.65 14.53
N LEU A 112 3.87 -4.33 14.75
CA LEU A 112 4.94 -3.72 15.52
C LEU A 112 4.45 -3.26 16.89
N GLY A 113 5.26 -3.52 17.91
CA GLY A 113 5.33 -2.93 19.25
C GLY A 113 4.29 -3.40 20.20
N TYR A 114 4.46 -3.28 21.50
CA TYR A 114 3.38 -3.26 22.47
C TYR A 114 2.94 -1.84 22.80
N GLY A 115 3.76 -0.83 22.42
CA GLY A 115 3.55 0.57 22.73
C GLY A 115 4.23 1.51 21.75
N SER A 116 4.32 2.79 22.13
CA SER A 116 5.07 3.82 21.42
C SER A 116 6.42 4.09 22.10
N GLY A 117 7.35 4.73 21.40
CA GLY A 117 8.64 5.08 21.96
C GLY A 117 9.51 3.85 22.28
N PHE A 118 10.06 3.77 23.47
CA PHE A 118 10.97 2.68 23.90
C PHE A 118 10.31 1.31 23.94
N ASP A 119 9.00 1.23 24.15
CA ASP A 119 8.23 -0.02 24.15
C ASP A 119 7.75 -0.42 22.74
N GLY A 120 8.07 0.39 21.74
CA GLY A 120 7.76 0.14 20.33
C GLY A 120 8.87 -0.61 19.59
N GLY A 121 8.69 -0.79 18.29
CA GLY A 121 9.72 -1.29 17.38
C GLY A 121 9.94 -2.80 17.36
N ASN A 122 9.40 -3.54 18.32
CA ASN A 122 9.47 -4.99 18.35
C ASN A 122 8.43 -5.59 17.41
N ILE A 123 8.76 -6.68 16.74
CA ILE A 123 7.78 -7.47 15.97
C ILE A 123 6.97 -8.32 16.96
N ILE A 124 5.64 -8.07 17.02
CA ILE A 124 4.71 -8.88 17.80
C ILE A 124 4.20 -10.06 16.97
N PHE A 125 3.94 -9.82 15.71
CA PHE A 125 3.50 -10.82 14.75
C PHE A 125 4.12 -10.56 13.39
N GLN A 126 4.49 -11.65 12.70
CA GLN A 126 4.89 -11.63 11.31
C GLN A 126 4.48 -12.94 10.66
N GLY A 127 3.57 -12.88 9.68
CA GLY A 127 3.06 -14.10 9.04
C GLY A 127 1.92 -13.82 8.06
N TYR A 128 1.43 -14.88 7.43
CA TYR A 128 0.24 -14.80 6.61
C TYR A 128 -0.98 -14.57 7.48
N LYS A 129 -1.99 -13.91 6.92
CA LYS A 129 -3.21 -13.52 7.60
C LYS A 129 -3.91 -14.67 8.34
N ASP A 130 -3.89 -15.88 7.77
CA ASP A 130 -4.54 -17.07 8.36
C ASP A 130 -3.82 -17.59 9.62
N GLU A 131 -2.60 -17.10 9.89
CA GLU A 131 -1.79 -17.42 11.07
C GLU A 131 -2.02 -16.42 12.21
N TYR A 132 -2.70 -15.30 11.93
CA TYR A 132 -2.97 -14.26 12.91
C TYR A 132 -4.16 -14.66 13.81
N SER A 133 -3.87 -15.16 14.99
CA SER A 133 -4.87 -15.53 16.00
C SER A 133 -5.15 -14.39 16.97
N ASN A 134 -5.89 -13.39 16.57
CA ASN A 134 -6.65 -12.54 17.50
C ASN A 134 -8.12 -12.92 17.42
N ASN A 135 -8.71 -13.22 18.54
CA ASN A 135 -9.94 -13.97 18.84
C ASN A 135 -11.26 -13.56 18.14
N GLU A 136 -11.26 -12.86 17.00
CA GLU A 136 -12.51 -12.42 16.38
C GLU A 136 -12.64 -12.56 14.86
N ILE A 137 -11.61 -12.97 14.11
CA ILE A 137 -11.75 -13.05 12.64
C ILE A 137 -11.24 -14.37 12.10
N VAL A 138 -12.08 -15.40 12.13
CA VAL A 138 -11.89 -16.62 11.35
C VAL A 138 -12.30 -16.33 9.90
N TYR A 139 -11.33 -16.07 9.02
CA TYR A 139 -11.56 -16.13 7.58
C TYR A 139 -10.69 -17.23 6.98
N ARG A 140 -11.37 -18.33 6.65
CA ARG A 140 -10.79 -19.48 5.97
C ARG A 140 -10.64 -19.20 4.48
N LYS A 141 -9.42 -18.98 4.01
CA LYS A 141 -8.99 -19.45 2.70
C LYS A 141 -7.47 -19.63 2.74
N LYS A 142 -7.03 -20.86 2.95
CA LYS A 142 -5.62 -21.24 2.72
C LYS A 142 -5.31 -20.98 1.25
N ILE A 143 -4.54 -19.95 0.97
CA ILE A 143 -3.81 -19.84 -0.28
C ILE A 143 -2.46 -20.46 0.03
N PRO A 144 -2.07 -21.59 -0.59
CA PRO A 144 -0.75 -22.14 -0.42
C PRO A 144 0.25 -21.23 -1.14
N PHE A 145 0.70 -20.16 -0.47
CA PHE A 145 1.86 -19.41 -0.91
C PHE A 145 3.09 -20.12 -0.37
N SER A 146 3.82 -20.81 -1.24
CA SER A 146 5.24 -21.06 -0.95
C SER A 146 5.95 -19.70 -1.03
N ILE A 147 6.64 -19.30 0.04
CA ILE A 147 7.56 -18.16 0.03
C ILE A 147 8.69 -18.50 -0.92
N GLN A 148 8.49 -18.32 -2.22
CA GLN A 148 9.53 -18.59 -3.22
C GLN A 148 10.44 -17.39 -3.40
N ASN A 149 9.93 -16.17 -3.15
CA ASN A 149 10.71 -14.94 -3.26
C ASN A 149 10.28 -13.95 -2.17
N SER A 150 11.23 -13.48 -1.39
CA SER A 150 11.03 -12.47 -0.34
C SER A 150 12.17 -11.45 -0.31
N ILE A 151 11.88 -10.27 0.23
CA ILE A 151 12.90 -9.31 0.68
C ILE A 151 13.14 -9.60 2.16
N GLU A 152 14.39 -9.84 2.52
CA GLU A 152 14.78 -10.04 3.92
C GLU A 152 15.57 -8.84 4.40
N LEU A 153 15.13 -8.26 5.50
CA LEU A 153 15.83 -7.19 6.23
C LEU A 153 16.34 -7.79 7.53
N ILE A 154 17.65 -7.89 7.67
CA ILE A 154 18.29 -8.56 8.82
C ILE A 154 18.96 -7.52 9.71
N GLY A 155 18.71 -7.60 11.04
CA GLY A 155 19.33 -6.76 12.03
C GLY A 155 18.97 -5.28 11.90
N VAL A 156 17.74 -4.95 11.54
CA VAL A 156 17.29 -3.57 11.36
C VAL A 156 17.39 -2.79 12.67
N ASN A 157 18.16 -1.69 12.64
CA ASN A 157 18.36 -0.78 13.76
C ASN A 157 18.02 0.65 13.33
N ILE A 158 16.77 1.07 13.56
CA ILE A 158 16.26 2.38 13.14
C ILE A 158 15.28 2.91 14.18
N ASN A 159 15.62 4.02 14.84
CA ASN A 159 14.80 4.63 15.89
C ASN A 159 14.43 3.58 16.97
N ASN A 160 13.12 3.30 17.12
CA ASN A 160 12.59 2.34 18.10
C ASN A 160 12.70 0.88 17.64
N VAL A 161 12.98 0.63 16.36
CA VAL A 161 13.17 -0.71 15.82
C VAL A 161 14.62 -1.10 16.08
N VAL A 162 14.86 -2.04 17.00
CA VAL A 162 16.19 -2.46 17.44
C VAL A 162 16.39 -3.95 17.17
N ASN A 163 17.37 -4.26 16.33
CA ASN A 163 17.79 -5.61 16.00
C ASN A 163 16.64 -6.54 15.57
N GLN A 164 15.73 -6.03 14.71
CA GLN A 164 14.59 -6.79 14.22
C GLN A 164 14.85 -7.36 12.81
N ASN A 165 14.31 -8.55 12.56
CA ASN A 165 14.37 -9.20 11.24
C ASN A 165 12.98 -9.19 10.60
N PHE A 166 12.88 -8.69 9.36
CA PHE A 166 11.63 -8.63 8.62
C PHE A 166 11.71 -9.47 7.36
N THR A 167 10.69 -10.28 7.12
CA THR A 167 10.50 -11.03 5.87
C THR A 167 9.31 -10.46 5.13
N ILE A 168 9.51 -9.99 3.92
CA ILE A 168 8.48 -9.35 3.08
C ILE A 168 8.31 -10.20 1.83
N PRO A 169 7.26 -11.03 1.74
CA PRO A 169 7.00 -11.83 0.55
C PRO A 169 6.68 -10.95 -0.65
N LEU A 170 7.14 -11.37 -1.86
CA LEU A 170 6.84 -10.67 -3.10
C LEU A 170 5.45 -11.05 -3.65
N ASN A 171 4.94 -10.23 -4.57
CA ASN A 171 3.65 -10.40 -5.26
C ASN A 171 2.43 -10.54 -4.32
N CYS A 172 2.48 -9.91 -3.16
CA CYS A 172 1.38 -9.90 -2.21
C CYS A 172 1.16 -8.51 -1.61
N LEU A 173 0.05 -8.37 -0.90
CA LEU A 173 -0.28 -7.19 -0.12
C LEU A 173 0.19 -7.41 1.32
N VAL A 174 1.27 -6.73 1.70
CA VAL A 174 1.87 -6.76 3.04
C VAL A 174 1.35 -5.57 3.85
N LEU A 175 0.81 -5.83 5.02
CA LEU A 175 0.39 -4.80 5.94
C LEU A 175 1.36 -4.70 7.12
N ILE A 176 1.85 -3.50 7.40
CA ILE A 176 2.60 -3.15 8.61
C ILE A 176 1.63 -2.44 9.55
N SER A 177 1.28 -3.08 10.65
CA SER A 177 0.35 -2.56 11.66
C SER A 177 1.05 -2.26 12.98
N GLY A 178 0.33 -1.67 13.89
CA GLY A 178 0.80 -1.31 15.24
C GLY A 178 0.33 0.07 15.67
N VAL A 179 0.46 0.38 16.95
CA VAL A 179 0.04 1.67 17.51
C VAL A 179 0.82 2.86 16.93
N SER A 180 0.26 4.05 17.04
CA SER A 180 0.97 5.27 16.60
C SER A 180 2.29 5.42 17.37
N GLY A 181 3.38 5.79 16.67
CA GLY A 181 4.71 5.94 17.28
C GLY A 181 5.48 4.63 17.53
N CYS A 182 4.96 3.44 17.16
CA CYS A 182 5.69 2.18 17.33
C CYS A 182 6.82 1.93 16.32
N GLY A 183 7.01 2.79 15.32
CA GLY A 183 8.12 2.67 14.36
C GLY A 183 7.74 2.31 12.92
N LYS A 184 6.44 2.20 12.57
CA LYS A 184 5.97 1.86 11.20
C LYS A 184 6.57 2.76 10.12
N SER A 185 6.37 4.08 10.24
CA SER A 185 6.89 5.05 9.26
C SER A 185 8.42 5.08 9.25
N SER A 186 9.08 4.81 10.40
CA SER A 186 10.54 4.67 10.45
C SER A 186 11.02 3.48 9.64
N LEU A 187 10.38 2.32 9.78
CA LEU A 187 10.66 1.13 8.98
C LEU A 187 10.46 1.40 7.48
N ILE A 188 9.35 2.03 7.12
CA ILE A 188 9.05 2.36 5.73
C ILE A 188 10.08 3.33 5.15
N HIS A 189 10.24 4.51 5.74
CA HIS A 189 11.03 5.57 5.12
C HIS A 189 12.54 5.37 5.24
N LYS A 190 13.02 4.70 6.29
CA LYS A 190 14.46 4.55 6.55
C LYS A 190 15.03 3.18 6.24
N ALA A 191 14.21 2.12 6.18
CA ALA A 191 14.65 0.79 5.80
C ALA A 191 14.19 0.40 4.40
N LEU A 192 12.90 0.50 4.08
CA LEU A 192 12.35 -0.01 2.83
C LEU A 192 12.54 0.92 1.63
N VAL A 193 12.24 2.22 1.77
CA VAL A 193 12.38 3.19 0.68
C VAL A 193 13.81 3.29 0.12
N PRO A 194 14.87 3.24 0.94
CA PRO A 194 16.24 3.26 0.42
C PRO A 194 16.63 2.05 -0.43
N LEU A 195 15.94 0.90 -0.28
CA LEU A 195 16.20 -0.29 -1.11
C LEU A 195 15.82 -0.10 -2.58
N GLY A 196 14.96 0.87 -2.89
CA GLY A 196 14.48 1.16 -4.25
C GLY A 196 15.31 2.22 -4.98
N LYS A 197 16.40 2.69 -4.39
CA LYS A 197 17.36 3.64 -4.98
C LYS A 197 18.62 2.93 -5.39
#